data_5485550aaad9d78caa9680c46306f3da
#
_entry.id   5485550aaad9d78caa9680c46306f3da
#
_cell.length_a   1.000
_cell.length_b   1.000
_cell.length_c   1.000
_cell.angle_alpha   90.00
_cell.angle_beta   90.00
_cell.angle_gamma   90.00
#
_symmetry.space_group_name_H-M   'P 1'
#
loop_
_entity.id
_entity.type
_entity.pdbx_description
1 polymer ?
#
loop_
_entity_poly.entity_id
_entity_poly.type
_entity_poly.pdbx_seq_one_letter_code
_entity_poly.pdbx_strand_id
1 'polypeptide(L)'
;MDIRGIVTHYRCGEHVRLLTSRTVKNRGRLFHSCPYGDETSRFHLLKWADRSALEEIEDMKVRIDYLEKASSTLEKDNESFNSEVETLTIETRTNEAVVYSSQKELQGFEKELQDCKMEVKGLKNMTDMVKTGE
;
A
#
# COMPACT_ATOMS: atom_id res chain seq x y z
N MET A 1 38.87 2.58 9.71
CA MET A 1 37.50 2.22 9.42
C MET A 1 36.83 3.37 8.64
N ASP A 2 36.51 3.08 7.40
CA ASP A 2 35.96 4.10 6.51
C ASP A 2 34.47 4.26 6.79
N ILE A 3 34.09 5.43 7.29
CA ILE A 3 32.68 5.80 7.40
C ILE A 3 32.28 6.44 6.07
N ARG A 4 31.25 5.88 5.44
CA ARG A 4 30.76 6.39 4.16
C ARG A 4 29.92 7.65 4.34
N GLY A 5 29.97 8.50 3.34
CA GLY A 5 29.14 9.69 3.27
C GLY A 5 29.61 10.86 4.12
N ILE A 6 28.70 11.79 4.37
CA ILE A 6 28.96 12.99 5.18
C ILE A 6 28.76 12.67 6.65
N VAL A 7 29.79 12.92 7.44
CA VAL A 7 29.79 12.62 8.88
C VAL A 7 29.68 13.92 9.67
N THR A 8 28.71 14.02 10.57
CA THR A 8 28.50 15.18 11.43
C THR A 8 29.18 15.05 12.78
N HIS A 9 29.21 13.83 13.31
CA HIS A 9 29.90 13.50 14.57
C HIS A 9 30.74 12.26 14.35
N TYR A 10 31.87 12.17 15.02
CA TYR A 10 32.76 11.03 14.94
C TYR A 10 32.92 10.37 16.32
N ARG A 11 33.66 9.28 16.35
CA ARG A 11 33.84 8.45 17.57
C ARG A 11 34.32 9.20 18.82
N CYS A 12 35.03 10.28 18.62
CA CYS A 12 35.50 11.12 19.73
C CYS A 12 34.40 11.98 20.38
N GLY A 13 33.17 11.97 19.76
CA GLY A 13 32.04 12.76 20.24
C GLY A 13 32.04 14.22 19.78
N GLU A 14 33.11 14.68 19.15
CA GLU A 14 33.23 16.04 18.68
C GLU A 14 32.52 16.25 17.33
N HIS A 15 32.02 17.48 17.14
CA HIS A 15 31.45 17.89 15.86
C HIS A 15 32.53 17.92 14.77
N VAL A 16 32.24 17.31 13.64
CA VAL A 16 33.11 17.36 12.47
C VAL A 16 32.95 18.73 11.81
N ARG A 17 34.06 19.37 11.50
CA ARG A 17 34.11 20.69 10.86
C ARG A 17 34.51 20.56 9.38
N LEU A 18 33.96 21.44 8.58
CA LEU A 18 34.36 21.60 7.17
C LEU A 18 35.45 22.66 7.08
N LEU A 19 36.61 22.25 6.62
CA LEU A 19 37.80 23.10 6.52
C LEU A 19 38.34 23.13 5.09
N THR A 20 39.14 24.16 4.79
CA THR A 20 39.80 24.30 3.50
C THR A 20 41.27 23.97 3.62
N SER A 21 41.77 23.11 2.76
CA SER A 21 43.17 22.73 2.74
C SER A 21 44.05 23.90 2.30
N ARG A 22 45.15 24.10 3.02
CA ARG A 22 46.20 25.09 2.72
C ARG A 22 47.47 24.44 2.19
N THR A 23 47.49 23.12 2.04
CA THR A 23 48.68 22.40 1.56
C THR A 23 48.90 22.75 0.08
N VAL A 24 50.16 22.73 -0.36
CA VAL A 24 50.52 23.06 -1.74
C VAL A 24 49.80 22.12 -2.74
N LYS A 25 49.74 20.84 -2.40
CA LYS A 25 49.20 19.80 -3.27
C LYS A 25 47.68 19.84 -3.37
N ASN A 26 46.97 20.26 -2.30
CA ASN A 26 45.52 20.23 -2.19
C ASN A 26 44.92 21.59 -1.81
N ARG A 27 45.58 22.69 -2.18
CA ARG A 27 45.14 24.04 -1.84
C ARG A 27 43.70 24.29 -2.34
N GLY A 28 42.85 24.75 -1.42
CA GLY A 28 41.47 25.07 -1.72
C GLY A 28 40.51 23.89 -1.68
N ARG A 29 41.04 22.67 -1.52
CA ARG A 29 40.20 21.46 -1.42
C ARG A 29 39.57 21.41 -0.03
N LEU A 30 38.26 21.13 0.02
CA LEU A 30 37.50 21.03 1.26
C LEU A 30 37.64 19.66 1.90
N PHE A 31 37.70 19.63 3.22
CA PHE A 31 37.75 18.38 3.97
C PHE A 31 37.00 18.50 5.30
N HIS A 32 36.51 17.34 5.75
CA HIS A 32 35.90 17.22 7.06
C HIS A 32 36.92 16.71 8.06
N SER A 33 36.98 17.36 9.22
CA SER A 33 37.91 16.96 10.27
C SER A 33 37.34 17.20 11.64
N CYS A 34 37.73 16.32 12.58
CA CYS A 34 37.59 16.59 14.02
C CYS A 34 38.56 17.70 14.42
N PRO A 35 38.23 18.51 15.43
CA PRO A 35 39.15 19.54 15.91
C PRO A 35 40.53 19.05 16.31
N TYR A 36 40.65 17.81 16.74
CA TYR A 36 41.86 17.15 17.22
C TYR A 36 42.47 16.19 16.22
N GLY A 37 41.91 16.09 15.02
CA GLY A 37 42.33 15.14 14.00
C GLY A 37 43.43 15.67 13.10
N ASP A 38 44.34 14.77 12.67
CA ASP A 38 45.32 14.99 11.63
C ASP A 38 45.34 13.78 10.66
N GLU A 39 46.16 13.86 9.63
CA GLU A 39 46.26 12.80 8.62
C GLU A 39 46.73 11.46 9.18
N THR A 40 47.39 11.47 10.34
CA THR A 40 47.95 10.26 10.97
C THR A 40 47.04 9.69 12.06
N SER A 41 46.00 10.42 12.45
CA SER A 41 45.15 10.03 13.55
C SER A 41 44.17 8.92 13.15
N ARG A 42 44.16 7.84 13.93
CA ARG A 42 43.19 6.72 13.73
C ARG A 42 41.87 6.96 14.48
N PHE A 43 41.86 7.87 15.45
CA PHE A 43 40.72 8.10 16.35
C PHE A 43 39.92 9.35 16.00
N HIS A 44 40.44 10.16 15.08
CA HIS A 44 39.83 11.39 14.65
C HIS A 44 39.63 11.37 13.13
N LEU A 45 38.54 11.95 12.67
CA LEU A 45 38.21 11.96 11.26
C LEU A 45 39.03 13.02 10.51
N LEU A 46 39.61 12.61 9.40
CA LEU A 46 40.06 13.50 8.33
C LEU A 46 39.58 12.89 7.00
N LYS A 47 38.69 13.57 6.31
CA LYS A 47 38.09 13.04 5.08
C LYS A 47 37.83 14.15 4.08
N TRP A 48 38.21 13.95 2.83
CA TRP A 48 37.91 14.90 1.77
C TRP A 48 36.41 15.02 1.52
N ALA A 49 35.91 16.27 1.41
CA ALA A 49 34.48 16.56 1.23
C ALA A 49 33.97 16.06 -0.12
N ASP A 50 34.76 16.16 -1.17
CA ASP A 50 34.42 15.63 -2.50
C ASP A 50 34.22 14.10 -2.49
N ARG A 51 35.05 13.38 -1.73
CA ARG A 51 34.88 11.94 -1.54
C ARG A 51 33.60 11.63 -0.77
N SER A 52 33.34 12.37 0.31
CA SER A 52 32.11 12.22 1.08
C SER A 52 30.86 12.46 0.22
N ALA A 53 30.87 13.52 -0.60
CA ALA A 53 29.78 13.83 -1.49
C ALA A 53 29.56 12.74 -2.55
N LEU A 54 30.63 12.20 -3.11
CA LEU A 54 30.54 11.10 -4.08
C LEU A 54 29.91 9.86 -3.47
N GLU A 55 30.32 9.50 -2.27
CA GLU A 55 29.73 8.36 -1.54
C GLU A 55 28.25 8.56 -1.24
N GLU A 56 27.85 9.75 -0.83
CA GLU A 56 26.43 10.09 -0.63
C GLU A 56 25.63 9.96 -1.92
N ILE A 57 26.16 10.44 -3.03
CA ILE A 57 25.52 10.34 -4.35
C ILE A 57 25.35 8.86 -4.75
N GLU A 58 26.39 8.04 -4.56
CA GLU A 58 26.34 6.61 -4.85
C GLU A 58 25.27 5.90 -4.00
N ASP A 59 25.22 6.18 -2.72
CA ASP A 59 24.25 5.60 -1.80
C ASP A 59 22.82 6.05 -2.14
N MET A 60 22.65 7.33 -2.50
CA MET A 60 21.36 7.84 -2.97
C MET A 60 20.89 7.20 -4.28
N LYS A 61 21.80 6.94 -5.22
CA LYS A 61 21.48 6.24 -6.48
C LYS A 61 20.94 4.84 -6.22
N VAL A 62 21.58 4.10 -5.31
CA VAL A 62 21.12 2.76 -4.91
C VAL A 62 19.73 2.83 -4.29
N ARG A 63 19.49 3.82 -3.45
CA ARG A 63 18.20 4.02 -2.80
C ARG A 63 17.08 4.40 -3.79
N ILE A 64 17.40 5.27 -4.75
CA ILE A 64 16.47 5.66 -5.81
C ILE A 64 16.09 4.44 -6.65
N ASP A 65 17.05 3.63 -7.06
CA ASP A 65 16.79 2.41 -7.83
C ASP A 65 15.87 1.45 -7.07
N TYR A 66 16.12 1.26 -5.80
CA TYR A 66 15.25 0.44 -4.94
C TYR A 66 13.82 1.00 -4.87
N LEU A 67 13.69 2.31 -4.65
CA LEU A 67 12.38 2.97 -4.56
C LEU A 67 11.61 2.93 -5.88
N GLU A 68 12.29 3.09 -7.00
CA GLU A 68 11.68 2.99 -8.34
C GLU A 68 11.13 1.58 -8.59
N LYS A 69 11.87 0.56 -8.22
CA LYS A 69 11.42 -0.84 -8.33
C LYS A 69 10.22 -1.11 -7.42
N ALA A 70 10.27 -0.65 -6.19
CA ALA A 70 9.15 -0.79 -5.24
C ALA A 70 7.90 -0.06 -5.73
N SER A 71 8.06 1.15 -6.26
CA SER A 71 6.96 1.93 -6.85
C SER A 71 6.33 1.21 -8.04
N SER A 72 7.15 0.66 -8.95
CA SER A 72 6.66 -0.10 -10.10
C SER A 72 5.86 -1.33 -9.68
N THR A 73 6.32 -2.04 -8.66
CA THR A 73 5.61 -3.20 -8.11
C THR A 73 4.26 -2.79 -7.51
N LEU A 74 4.23 -1.70 -6.74
CA LEU A 74 3.00 -1.17 -6.15
C LEU A 74 2.00 -0.71 -7.21
N GLU A 75 2.46 -0.11 -8.29
CA GLU A 75 1.60 0.28 -9.43
C GLU A 75 0.92 -0.94 -10.05
N LYS A 76 1.68 -2.02 -10.29
CA LYS A 76 1.16 -3.27 -10.85
C LYS A 76 0.14 -3.91 -9.91
N ASP A 77 0.44 -3.95 -8.62
CA ASP A 77 -0.47 -4.47 -7.60
C ASP A 77 -1.76 -3.65 -7.56
N ASN A 78 -1.65 -2.33 -7.64
CA ASN A 78 -2.81 -1.44 -7.67
C ASN A 78 -3.69 -1.66 -8.90
N GLU A 79 -3.12 -1.84 -10.07
CA GLU A 79 -3.85 -2.17 -11.30
C GLU A 79 -4.56 -3.51 -11.16
N SER A 80 -3.91 -4.51 -10.59
CA SER A 80 -4.49 -5.82 -10.33
C SER A 80 -5.67 -5.74 -9.37
N PHE A 81 -5.54 -5.02 -8.25
CA PHE A 81 -6.61 -4.80 -7.29
C PHE A 81 -7.78 -4.04 -7.90
N ASN A 82 -7.53 -3.02 -8.71
CA ASN A 82 -8.58 -2.26 -9.38
C ASN A 82 -9.37 -3.17 -10.33
N SER A 83 -8.70 -4.05 -11.06
CA SER A 83 -9.33 -5.04 -11.94
C SER A 83 -10.20 -6.02 -11.14
N GLU A 84 -9.72 -6.51 -10.02
CA GLU A 84 -10.48 -7.41 -9.13
C GLU A 84 -11.73 -6.70 -8.57
N VAL A 85 -11.59 -5.47 -8.10
CA VAL A 85 -12.68 -4.66 -7.57
C VAL A 85 -13.75 -4.45 -8.66
N GLU A 86 -13.34 -4.16 -9.89
CA GLU A 86 -14.26 -3.99 -11.01
C GLU A 86 -15.04 -5.27 -11.29
N THR A 87 -14.35 -6.41 -11.34
CA THR A 87 -14.96 -7.73 -11.52
C THR A 87 -15.98 -8.03 -10.42
N LEU A 88 -15.58 -7.85 -9.16
CA LEU A 88 -16.48 -8.06 -8.01
C LEU A 88 -17.68 -7.12 -8.01
N THR A 89 -17.50 -5.90 -8.47
CA THR A 89 -18.59 -4.93 -8.60
C THR A 89 -19.62 -5.42 -9.61
N ILE A 90 -19.17 -5.92 -10.77
CA ILE A 90 -20.05 -6.48 -11.82
C ILE A 90 -20.77 -7.71 -11.30
N GLU A 91 -20.07 -8.63 -10.66
CA GLU A 91 -20.66 -9.83 -10.06
C GLU A 91 -21.70 -9.50 -9.00
N THR A 92 -21.42 -8.52 -8.16
CA THR A 92 -22.37 -8.06 -7.13
C THR A 92 -23.65 -7.52 -7.76
N ARG A 93 -23.55 -6.68 -8.80
CA ARG A 93 -24.71 -6.15 -9.52
C ARG A 93 -25.52 -7.26 -10.17
N THR A 94 -24.85 -8.24 -10.77
CA THR A 94 -25.49 -9.38 -11.39
C THR A 94 -26.25 -10.20 -10.33
N ASN A 95 -25.62 -10.48 -9.21
CA ASN A 95 -26.24 -11.21 -8.09
C ASN A 95 -27.44 -10.46 -7.51
N GLU A 96 -27.35 -9.15 -7.35
CA GLU A 96 -28.46 -8.30 -6.91
C GLU A 96 -29.65 -8.39 -7.87
N ALA A 97 -29.40 -8.37 -9.18
CA ALA A 97 -30.44 -8.51 -10.19
C ALA A 97 -31.12 -9.89 -10.13
N VAL A 98 -30.32 -10.96 -9.94
CA VAL A 98 -30.84 -12.34 -9.78
C VAL A 98 -31.67 -12.45 -8.50
N VAL A 99 -31.20 -11.91 -7.38
CA VAL A 99 -31.93 -11.90 -6.11
C VAL A 99 -33.25 -11.16 -6.25
N TYR A 100 -33.25 -10.01 -6.90
CA TYR A 100 -34.48 -9.22 -7.14
C TYR A 100 -35.47 -10.02 -7.97
N SER A 101 -35.05 -10.64 -9.08
CA SER A 101 -35.88 -11.49 -9.91
C SER A 101 -36.49 -12.66 -9.13
N SER A 102 -35.66 -13.34 -8.33
CA SER A 102 -36.09 -14.48 -7.52
C SER A 102 -37.08 -14.08 -6.46
N GLN A 103 -36.90 -12.94 -5.81
CA GLN A 103 -37.85 -12.40 -4.83
C GLN A 103 -39.19 -12.09 -5.46
N LYS A 104 -39.20 -11.55 -6.70
CA LYS A 104 -40.41 -11.23 -7.44
C LYS A 104 -41.15 -12.50 -7.81
N GLU A 105 -40.45 -13.54 -8.26
CA GLU A 105 -41.04 -14.86 -8.52
C GLU A 105 -41.67 -15.47 -7.28
N LEU A 106 -40.95 -15.41 -6.14
CA LEU A 106 -41.45 -15.90 -4.84
C LEU A 106 -42.74 -15.19 -4.43
N GLN A 107 -42.80 -13.89 -4.60
CA GLN A 107 -44.03 -13.11 -4.32
C GLN A 107 -45.20 -13.58 -5.21
N GLY A 108 -44.91 -13.87 -6.48
CA GLY A 108 -45.91 -14.43 -7.38
C GLY A 108 -46.43 -15.78 -6.95
N PHE A 109 -45.51 -16.69 -6.57
CA PHE A 109 -45.88 -18.03 -6.02
C PHE A 109 -46.65 -17.94 -4.71
N GLU A 110 -46.23 -17.05 -3.79
CA GLU A 110 -46.95 -16.82 -2.53
C GLU A 110 -48.39 -16.37 -2.79
N LYS A 111 -48.60 -15.49 -3.75
CA LYS A 111 -49.94 -15.03 -4.16
C LYS A 111 -50.75 -16.17 -4.73
N GLU A 112 -50.21 -16.95 -5.67
CA GLU A 112 -50.88 -18.12 -6.24
C GLU A 112 -51.26 -19.12 -5.16
N LEU A 113 -50.35 -19.40 -4.21
CA LEU A 113 -50.60 -20.28 -3.09
C LEU A 113 -51.75 -19.78 -2.21
N GLN A 114 -51.79 -18.49 -1.94
CA GLN A 114 -52.86 -17.87 -1.16
C GLN A 114 -54.20 -17.98 -1.89
N ASP A 115 -54.23 -17.73 -3.17
CA ASP A 115 -55.43 -17.87 -4.00
C ASP A 115 -55.94 -19.32 -4.02
N CYS A 116 -55.05 -20.32 -4.14
CA CYS A 116 -55.38 -21.73 -4.04
C CYS A 116 -55.95 -22.09 -2.68
N LYS A 117 -55.37 -21.59 -1.60
CA LYS A 117 -55.89 -21.80 -0.24
C LYS A 117 -57.32 -21.26 -0.05
N MET A 118 -57.59 -20.11 -0.62
CA MET A 118 -58.92 -19.49 -0.61
C MET A 118 -59.94 -20.33 -1.38
N GLU A 119 -59.57 -20.82 -2.58
CA GLU A 119 -60.38 -21.72 -3.38
C GLU A 119 -60.72 -23.02 -2.66
N VAL A 120 -59.68 -23.65 -2.05
CA VAL A 120 -59.88 -24.88 -1.25
C VAL A 120 -60.81 -24.62 -0.06
N LYS A 121 -60.65 -23.52 0.60
CA LYS A 121 -61.53 -23.13 1.74
C LYS A 121 -62.96 -22.92 1.26
N GLY A 122 -63.16 -22.27 0.09
CA GLY A 122 -64.47 -22.08 -0.48
C GLY A 122 -65.13 -23.41 -0.87
N LEU A 123 -64.41 -24.32 -1.49
CA LEU A 123 -64.91 -25.66 -1.83
C LEU A 123 -65.23 -26.47 -0.59
N LYS A 124 -64.43 -26.40 0.44
CA LYS A 124 -64.70 -27.07 1.72
C LYS A 124 -65.97 -26.52 2.35
N ASN A 125 -66.18 -25.23 2.38
CA ASN A 125 -67.41 -24.62 2.90
C ASN A 125 -68.65 -25.05 2.10
N MET A 126 -68.58 -25.14 0.78
CA MET A 126 -69.66 -25.65 -0.09
C MET A 126 -70.00 -27.10 0.23
N THR A 127 -68.95 -27.92 0.39
CA THR A 127 -69.14 -29.33 0.80
C THR A 127 -69.84 -29.46 2.15
N ASP A 128 -69.44 -28.66 3.13
CA ASP A 128 -70.02 -28.64 4.45
C ASP A 128 -71.50 -28.16 4.39
N MET A 129 -71.80 -27.17 3.55
CA MET A 129 -73.16 -26.71 3.35
C MET A 129 -74.06 -27.77 2.69
N VAL A 130 -73.55 -28.54 1.75
CA VAL A 130 -74.29 -29.65 1.12
C VAL A 130 -74.57 -30.74 2.16
N LYS A 131 -73.62 -31.04 3.05
CA LYS A 131 -73.80 -32.05 4.13
C LYS A 131 -74.81 -31.60 5.18
N THR A 132 -74.90 -30.32 5.45
CA THR A 132 -75.83 -29.76 6.47
C THR A 132 -77.17 -29.33 5.91
N GLY A 133 -77.29 -29.21 4.61
CA GLY A 133 -78.48 -28.76 3.90
C GLY A 133 -79.56 -29.82 3.65
N GLU A 134 -79.37 -30.99 4.20
CA GLU A 134 -80.42 -32.03 4.15
C GLU A 134 -81.54 -31.70 5.14
#